data_d7c30e13a61c8b0872cb8c626cbe4e17
#
_entry.id   d7c30e13a61c8b0872cb8c626cbe4e17
#
_cell.length_a   1.000
_cell.length_b   1.000
_cell.length_c   1.000
_cell.angle_alpha   90.00
_cell.angle_beta   90.00
_cell.angle_gamma   90.00
#
_symmetry.space_group_name_H-M   'P 1'
#
loop_
_entity.id
_entity.type
_entity.pdbx_description
1 polymer ?
#
loop_
_entity_poly.entity_id
_entity_poly.type
_entity_poly.pdbx_seq_one_letter_code
_entity_poly.pdbx_strand_id
1 'polypeptide(L)'
;MHTGLHSRLGALTLLCLLPMSASADFLADSQLSLETRNFYMNRDYRDADKPDTPRFRGLPKAKSEEWAQGFMLRYSSGFTEGPLGFGVDGLGLLGIKLDAGRGTSGTGALQVQRDGEVSDEFGFFGPTAKARLGKSVLTVGSHAPTLPVAFRNDTRLLPQTFQGAQIVSNDLDKLTLTAGQFRATRLRNSSDYEDMTMFSDGAGGGVASDRFNYAGVTWAPSSSLAATYYQAELKDNYRQHYANLLHGLPLAEGLTLKSDIRYFRSTDEGHTTVDNRNLGAMFTLMYKGHALGLAYQDQEGDTGTPFIGGGTDPWTLNTVTFHHFLRAREDSWQLRYDYDFAASGIPGLSLMTRYVSGDNFEIGGQDAREWERDLDIAYVVQGGPLKGLNLRWRNVAYRGSHTTDIDENRFIIGYTIKFW
;
A
#
# COMPACT_ATOMS: atom_id res chain seq x y z
N MET A 1 31.14 36.79 -37.35
CA MET A 1 30.77 37.52 -36.13
C MET A 1 30.08 36.53 -35.25
N HIS A 2 30.80 35.81 -34.38
CA HIS A 2 31.10 36.05 -32.97
C HIS A 2 29.84 36.50 -32.22
N THR A 3 29.30 35.90 -31.23
CA THR A 3 29.69 35.26 -29.99
C THR A 3 28.36 34.86 -29.34
N GLY A 4 28.18 33.97 -28.41
CA GLY A 4 28.98 33.41 -27.36
C GLY A 4 28.18 32.41 -26.55
N LEU A 5 28.84 31.33 -26.30
CA LEU A 5 28.45 30.24 -25.42
C LEU A 5 28.77 30.69 -23.99
N HIS A 6 27.80 30.88 -23.11
CA HIS A 6 28.06 31.01 -21.67
C HIS A 6 27.39 29.88 -20.90
N SER A 7 28.25 28.94 -20.54
CA SER A 7 28.29 28.01 -19.42
C SER A 7 27.35 28.40 -18.25
N ARG A 8 26.47 27.43 -17.89
CA ARG A 8 25.98 27.28 -16.53
C ARG A 8 26.44 25.91 -15.97
N LEU A 9 27.74 25.84 -15.66
CA LEU A 9 28.30 24.88 -14.70
C LEU A 9 28.48 25.69 -13.40
N GLY A 10 27.72 25.37 -12.37
CA GLY A 10 27.90 26.07 -11.10
C GLY A 10 26.83 25.71 -10.08
N ALA A 11 26.71 24.44 -9.67
CA ALA A 11 26.07 24.03 -8.41
C ALA A 11 26.34 22.57 -8.09
N LEU A 12 27.59 22.10 -8.16
CA LEU A 12 27.96 20.73 -7.77
C LEU A 12 29.27 20.67 -6.97
N THR A 13 29.47 21.62 -6.06
CA THR A 13 30.69 21.61 -5.25
C THR A 13 30.43 22.07 -3.81
N LEU A 14 29.49 21.42 -3.13
CA LEU A 14 29.31 21.62 -1.68
C LEU A 14 29.03 20.29 -0.93
N LEU A 15 29.59 19.17 -1.38
CA LEU A 15 29.38 17.87 -0.71
C LEU A 15 30.65 17.21 -0.22
N CYS A 16 31.76 17.90 -0.02
CA CYS A 16 33.02 17.29 0.39
C CYS A 16 33.74 18.07 1.50
N LEU A 17 33.11 18.32 2.64
CA LEU A 17 33.82 18.64 3.90
C LEU A 17 32.93 18.29 5.09
N LEU A 18 32.60 17.02 5.25
CA LEU A 18 32.19 16.51 6.57
C LEU A 18 33.47 16.04 7.30
N PRO A 19 33.68 16.41 8.56
CA PRO A 19 34.84 15.98 9.32
C PRO A 19 34.82 14.44 9.47
N MET A 20 35.96 13.78 9.27
CA MET A 20 36.13 12.32 9.25
C MET A 20 35.71 11.62 10.57
N SER A 21 35.49 12.34 11.66
CA SER A 21 34.97 11.80 12.92
C SER A 21 33.44 11.52 12.90
N ALA A 22 32.68 12.21 12.03
CA ALA A 22 31.25 11.97 11.85
C ALA A 22 30.92 10.71 11.03
N SER A 23 31.92 10.01 10.50
CA SER A 23 31.69 8.90 9.58
C SER A 23 31.51 7.53 10.27
N ALA A 24 31.92 7.38 11.55
CA ALA A 24 31.90 6.08 12.22
C ALA A 24 30.44 5.62 12.53
N ASP A 25 29.64 6.46 13.17
CA ASP A 25 28.24 6.14 13.50
C ASP A 25 27.34 6.16 12.26
N PHE A 26 27.63 7.07 11.33
CA PHE A 26 26.90 7.14 10.06
C PHE A 26 27.00 5.83 9.25
N LEU A 27 28.17 5.20 9.19
CA LEU A 27 28.39 3.93 8.52
C LEU A 27 28.10 2.72 9.41
N ALA A 28 28.48 2.78 10.71
CA ALA A 28 28.30 1.67 11.64
C ALA A 28 26.83 1.32 11.87
N ASP A 29 25.93 2.32 11.91
CA ASP A 29 24.50 2.15 12.07
C ASP A 29 23.78 1.99 10.72
N SER A 30 24.52 1.92 9.60
CA SER A 30 23.91 1.73 8.29
C SER A 30 23.38 0.31 8.10
N GLN A 31 22.37 0.16 7.29
CA GLN A 31 21.78 -1.11 6.92
C GLN A 31 21.63 -1.21 5.41
N LEU A 32 21.98 -2.37 4.87
CA LEU A 32 21.76 -2.69 3.45
C LEU A 32 21.07 -4.04 3.36
N SER A 33 19.99 -4.08 2.61
CA SER A 33 19.26 -5.31 2.33
C SER A 33 18.80 -5.38 0.88
N LEU A 34 18.75 -6.60 0.34
CA LEU A 34 18.17 -6.92 -0.95
C LEU A 34 17.04 -7.90 -0.76
N GLU A 35 15.82 -7.47 -1.06
CA GLU A 35 14.66 -8.35 -1.15
C GLU A 35 14.51 -8.80 -2.60
N THR A 36 14.35 -10.11 -2.80
CA THR A 36 13.99 -10.70 -4.09
C THR A 36 12.56 -11.20 -4.00
N ARG A 37 11.77 -10.95 -5.05
CA ARG A 37 10.36 -11.37 -5.11
C ARG A 37 10.07 -11.98 -6.48
N ASN A 38 9.88 -13.28 -6.52
CA ASN A 38 9.30 -13.95 -7.69
C ASN A 38 7.79 -13.89 -7.55
N PHE A 39 7.11 -13.39 -8.56
CA PHE A 39 5.68 -13.12 -8.52
C PHE A 39 5.01 -13.65 -9.78
N TYR A 40 4.14 -14.63 -9.61
CA TYR A 40 3.25 -15.13 -10.65
C TYR A 40 1.80 -14.82 -10.28
N MET A 41 1.03 -14.36 -11.24
CA MET A 41 -0.40 -14.09 -11.08
C MET A 41 -1.15 -14.49 -12.34
N ASN A 42 -2.23 -15.24 -12.12
CA ASN A 42 -3.24 -15.56 -13.13
C ASN A 42 -4.60 -15.06 -12.63
N ARG A 43 -5.32 -14.33 -13.48
CA ARG A 43 -6.67 -13.87 -13.24
C ARG A 43 -7.54 -14.28 -14.42
N ASP A 44 -8.55 -15.09 -14.15
CA ASP A 44 -9.56 -15.57 -15.10
C ASP A 44 -10.79 -14.67 -15.01
N TYR A 45 -11.28 -14.20 -16.14
CA TYR A 45 -12.51 -13.42 -16.31
C TYR A 45 -13.62 -14.36 -16.75
N ARG A 46 -14.51 -14.72 -15.80
CA ARG A 46 -15.54 -15.75 -16.01
C ARG A 46 -16.64 -15.32 -16.97
N ASP A 47 -17.08 -14.07 -16.88
CA ASP A 47 -18.17 -13.50 -17.69
C ASP A 47 -17.61 -12.40 -18.60
N ALA A 48 -16.94 -12.79 -19.67
CA ALA A 48 -16.27 -11.88 -20.58
C ALA A 48 -17.21 -10.89 -21.31
N ASP A 49 -18.53 -11.06 -21.22
CA ASP A 49 -19.51 -10.20 -21.86
C ASP A 49 -19.86 -8.93 -21.07
N LYS A 50 -19.40 -8.82 -19.82
CA LYS A 50 -19.67 -7.67 -18.97
C LYS A 50 -18.92 -6.42 -19.44
N PRO A 51 -19.50 -5.20 -19.24
CA PRO A 51 -18.91 -3.94 -19.71
C PRO A 51 -17.53 -3.63 -19.12
N ASP A 52 -17.27 -4.06 -17.88
CA ASP A 52 -16.02 -3.86 -17.12
C ASP A 52 -14.95 -4.92 -17.43
N THR A 53 -15.26 -5.93 -18.23
CA THR A 53 -14.26 -6.93 -18.66
C THR A 53 -13.13 -6.25 -19.43
N PRO A 54 -11.87 -6.43 -19.01
CA PRO A 54 -10.72 -5.89 -19.74
C PRO A 54 -10.69 -6.35 -21.19
N ARG A 55 -10.31 -5.46 -22.10
CA ARG A 55 -10.32 -5.72 -23.54
C ARG A 55 -8.92 -5.64 -24.14
N PHE A 56 -8.69 -6.44 -25.16
CA PHE A 56 -7.51 -6.34 -26.01
C PHE A 56 -7.94 -6.28 -27.47
N ARG A 57 -7.56 -5.21 -28.18
CA ARG A 57 -7.99 -4.94 -29.57
C ARG A 57 -9.52 -4.98 -29.77
N GLY A 58 -10.25 -4.45 -28.78
CA GLY A 58 -11.71 -4.40 -28.78
C GLY A 58 -12.43 -5.68 -28.38
N LEU A 59 -11.71 -6.79 -28.22
CA LEU A 59 -12.28 -8.07 -27.79
C LEU A 59 -12.11 -8.26 -26.28
N PRO A 60 -13.10 -8.83 -25.58
CA PRO A 60 -12.97 -9.19 -24.17
C PRO A 60 -11.82 -10.15 -23.96
N LYS A 61 -11.10 -9.96 -22.87
CA LYS A 61 -10.02 -10.87 -22.45
C LYS A 61 -10.60 -12.01 -21.62
N ALA A 62 -10.15 -13.25 -21.88
CA ALA A 62 -10.49 -14.38 -21.03
C ALA A 62 -9.67 -14.41 -19.75
N LYS A 63 -8.43 -13.90 -19.79
CA LYS A 63 -7.53 -13.89 -18.62
C LYS A 63 -6.51 -12.75 -18.68
N SER A 64 -5.93 -12.43 -17.50
CA SER A 64 -4.64 -11.74 -17.37
C SER A 64 -3.66 -12.64 -16.63
N GLU A 65 -2.44 -12.75 -17.13
CA GLU A 65 -1.42 -13.64 -16.60
C GLU A 65 -0.04 -13.03 -16.80
N GLU A 66 0.72 -12.90 -15.71
CA GLU A 66 2.06 -12.34 -15.71
C GLU A 66 2.94 -13.09 -14.71
N TRP A 67 4.18 -13.32 -15.10
CA TRP A 67 5.22 -13.88 -14.25
C TRP A 67 6.46 -12.96 -14.30
N ALA A 68 6.96 -12.57 -13.14
CA ALA A 68 7.97 -11.56 -13.02
C ALA A 68 8.91 -11.79 -11.83
N GLN A 69 10.13 -11.25 -11.94
CA GLN A 69 11.11 -11.21 -10.87
C GLN A 69 11.35 -9.76 -10.43
N GLY A 70 11.16 -9.48 -9.15
CA GLY A 70 11.45 -8.18 -8.52
C GLY A 70 12.70 -8.23 -7.66
N PHE A 71 13.42 -7.10 -7.62
CA PHE A 71 14.53 -6.83 -6.73
C PHE A 71 14.33 -5.47 -6.07
N MET A 72 14.48 -5.42 -4.73
CA MET A 72 14.29 -4.21 -3.93
C MET A 72 15.52 -4.05 -3.03
N LEU A 73 16.44 -3.18 -3.43
CA LEU A 73 17.61 -2.80 -2.66
C LEU A 73 17.25 -1.66 -1.73
N ARG A 74 17.44 -1.84 -0.43
CA ARG A 74 17.20 -0.81 0.58
C ARG A 74 18.48 -0.52 1.32
N TYR A 75 18.89 0.73 1.26
CA TYR A 75 19.98 1.28 2.07
C TYR A 75 19.42 2.33 3.03
N SER A 76 19.86 2.28 4.28
CA SER A 76 19.58 3.31 5.28
C SER A 76 20.85 3.60 6.04
N SER A 77 21.34 4.85 5.98
CA SER A 77 22.49 5.26 6.78
C SER A 77 22.12 5.43 8.26
N GLY A 78 23.09 5.44 9.14
CA GLY A 78 22.97 6.07 10.45
C GLY A 78 22.79 7.59 10.32
N PHE A 79 22.92 8.29 11.44
CA PHE A 79 22.94 9.76 11.48
C PHE A 79 24.32 10.25 11.87
N THR A 80 24.70 11.45 11.41
CA THR A 80 25.89 12.14 11.90
C THR A 80 25.72 12.47 13.39
N GLU A 81 26.85 12.57 14.10
CA GLU A 81 26.87 12.96 15.50
C GLU A 81 26.37 14.39 15.73
N GLY A 82 25.95 14.68 16.95
CA GLY A 82 25.49 15.99 17.40
C GLY A 82 23.98 16.05 17.65
N PRO A 83 23.51 17.19 18.17
CA PRO A 83 22.07 17.36 18.47
C PRO A 83 21.20 17.38 17.21
N LEU A 84 21.77 17.81 16.08
CA LEU A 84 21.16 17.73 14.74
C LEU A 84 21.94 16.72 13.91
N GLY A 85 21.37 15.55 13.70
CA GLY A 85 21.96 14.49 12.89
C GLY A 85 21.43 14.48 11.48
N PHE A 86 22.28 14.17 10.49
CA PHE A 86 21.93 14.02 9.08
C PHE A 86 22.17 12.59 8.60
N GLY A 87 21.37 12.13 7.67
CA GLY A 87 21.50 10.81 7.05
C GLY A 87 20.90 10.77 5.66
N VAL A 88 21.07 9.64 5.00
CA VAL A 88 20.54 9.37 3.68
C VAL A 88 20.01 7.94 3.59
N ASP A 89 18.92 7.75 2.85
CA ASP A 89 18.38 6.46 2.52
C ASP A 89 18.32 6.30 0.99
N GLY A 90 18.29 5.07 0.51
CA GLY A 90 18.17 4.76 -0.91
C GLY A 90 17.28 3.55 -1.14
N LEU A 91 16.37 3.66 -2.09
CA LEU A 91 15.50 2.57 -2.53
C LEU A 91 15.74 2.32 -4.02
N GLY A 92 16.38 1.19 -4.34
CA GLY A 92 16.52 0.68 -5.71
C GLY A 92 15.47 -0.37 -5.99
N LEU A 93 14.73 -0.24 -7.09
CA LEU A 93 13.70 -1.16 -7.52
C LEU A 93 13.98 -1.62 -8.95
N LEU A 94 13.86 -2.92 -9.21
CA LEU A 94 13.99 -3.50 -10.55
C LEU A 94 12.96 -4.63 -10.71
N GLY A 95 12.13 -4.53 -11.73
CA GLY A 95 11.19 -5.56 -12.16
C GLY A 95 11.64 -6.13 -13.51
N ILE A 96 11.69 -7.44 -13.63
CA ILE A 96 12.09 -8.18 -14.84
C ILE A 96 10.93 -9.11 -15.22
N LYS A 97 10.48 -9.03 -16.47
CA LYS A 97 9.49 -9.94 -17.02
C LYS A 97 10.11 -11.32 -17.22
N LEU A 98 9.47 -12.35 -16.69
CA LEU A 98 9.81 -13.75 -16.99
C LEU A 98 8.87 -14.31 -18.06
N ASP A 99 7.55 -14.02 -17.92
CA ASP A 99 6.54 -14.37 -18.91
C ASP A 99 5.35 -13.41 -18.85
N ALA A 100 4.96 -12.85 -19.98
CA ALA A 100 3.73 -12.08 -20.18
C ALA A 100 3.54 -11.77 -21.66
N GLY A 101 2.30 -11.74 -22.12
CA GLY A 101 1.95 -11.43 -23.51
C GLY A 101 0.98 -10.25 -23.63
N ARG A 102 0.87 -9.67 -24.83
CA ARG A 102 -0.08 -8.57 -25.12
C ARG A 102 -1.50 -8.93 -24.73
N GLY A 103 -1.94 -10.15 -25.05
CA GLY A 103 -3.30 -10.63 -24.76
C GLY A 103 -3.55 -10.95 -23.29
N THR A 104 -2.51 -11.14 -22.49
CA THR A 104 -2.60 -11.57 -21.09
C THR A 104 -2.05 -10.55 -20.10
N SER A 105 -1.53 -9.40 -20.56
CA SER A 105 -1.04 -8.32 -19.68
C SER A 105 -2.14 -7.72 -18.80
N GLY A 106 -1.78 -6.91 -17.81
CA GLY A 106 -2.71 -6.10 -17.03
C GLY A 106 -3.06 -6.63 -15.65
N THR A 107 -2.23 -7.52 -15.07
CA THR A 107 -2.33 -7.87 -13.64
C THR A 107 -1.88 -6.72 -12.74
N GLY A 108 -1.14 -5.74 -13.29
CA GLY A 108 -0.51 -4.64 -12.58
C GLY A 108 0.80 -5.04 -11.88
N ALA A 109 1.40 -6.18 -12.26
CA ALA A 109 2.73 -6.58 -11.82
C ALA A 109 3.83 -5.99 -12.71
N LEU A 110 3.58 -5.91 -14.02
CA LEU A 110 4.50 -5.41 -15.02
C LEU A 110 3.99 -4.12 -15.67
N GLN A 111 4.92 -3.35 -16.21
CA GLN A 111 4.61 -2.14 -16.97
C GLN A 111 4.04 -2.52 -18.35
N VAL A 112 2.87 -1.99 -18.68
CA VAL A 112 2.24 -2.16 -19.98
C VAL A 112 2.37 -0.87 -20.77
N GLN A 113 2.92 -0.93 -21.97
CA GLN A 113 3.09 0.20 -22.87
C GLN A 113 1.77 0.54 -23.59
N ARG A 114 1.72 1.69 -24.27
CA ARG A 114 0.51 2.16 -24.96
C ARG A 114 0.00 1.21 -26.06
N ASP A 115 0.90 0.45 -26.68
CA ASP A 115 0.57 -0.55 -27.71
C ASP A 115 0.14 -1.91 -27.14
N GLY A 116 0.10 -2.04 -25.81
CA GLY A 116 -0.24 -3.27 -25.08
C GLY A 116 0.92 -4.23 -24.89
N GLU A 117 2.15 -3.88 -25.34
CA GLU A 117 3.35 -4.65 -25.04
C GLU A 117 3.72 -4.51 -23.55
N VAL A 118 4.27 -5.58 -23.00
CA VAL A 118 4.79 -5.60 -21.65
C VAL A 118 6.29 -5.34 -21.69
N SER A 119 6.76 -4.34 -20.96
CA SER A 119 8.19 -4.04 -20.86
C SER A 119 8.96 -5.24 -20.32
N ASP A 120 10.14 -5.52 -20.92
CA ASP A 120 11.01 -6.63 -20.47
C ASP A 120 11.57 -6.35 -19.07
N GLU A 121 11.85 -5.08 -18.80
CA GLU A 121 12.30 -4.60 -17.50
C GLU A 121 11.79 -3.19 -17.22
N PHE A 122 11.70 -2.82 -15.96
CA PHE A 122 11.44 -1.47 -15.48
C PHE A 122 12.13 -1.28 -14.13
N GLY A 123 12.62 -0.09 -13.85
CA GLY A 123 13.40 0.17 -12.66
C GLY A 123 13.21 1.58 -12.12
N PHE A 124 13.64 1.77 -10.88
CA PHE A 124 13.55 3.04 -10.19
C PHE A 124 14.64 3.16 -9.13
N PHE A 125 15.15 4.36 -8.93
CA PHE A 125 16.01 4.70 -7.80
C PHE A 125 15.48 5.94 -7.09
N GLY A 126 15.15 5.78 -5.79
CA GLY A 126 14.58 6.81 -4.93
C GLY A 126 15.51 7.16 -3.78
N PRO A 127 16.28 8.27 -3.87
CA PRO A 127 17.05 8.78 -2.74
C PRO A 127 16.15 9.53 -1.75
N THR A 128 16.55 9.51 -0.47
CA THR A 128 15.88 10.27 0.60
C THR A 128 16.94 10.86 1.54
N ALA A 129 16.93 12.18 1.70
CA ALA A 129 17.69 12.85 2.74
C ALA A 129 16.90 12.83 4.05
N LYS A 130 17.61 12.69 5.19
CA LYS A 130 16.97 12.71 6.51
C LYS A 130 17.74 13.57 7.50
N ALA A 131 17.00 14.26 8.38
CA ALA A 131 17.54 15.05 9.47
C ALA A 131 16.81 14.69 10.76
N ARG A 132 17.57 14.54 11.86
CA ARG A 132 17.05 14.18 13.19
C ARG A 132 17.37 15.26 14.19
N LEU A 133 16.35 15.66 14.98
CA LEU A 133 16.49 16.49 16.16
C LEU A 133 15.69 15.82 17.30
N GLY A 134 16.37 15.42 18.39
CA GLY A 134 15.72 14.62 19.42
C GLY A 134 15.17 13.30 18.86
N LYS A 135 13.88 13.03 19.06
CA LYS A 135 13.14 11.90 18.46
C LYS A 135 12.30 12.31 17.26
N SER A 136 12.52 13.51 16.73
CA SER A 136 11.87 14.01 15.51
C SER A 136 12.79 13.77 14.31
N VAL A 137 12.24 13.21 13.24
CA VAL A 137 12.94 12.93 11.99
C VAL A 137 12.18 13.55 10.83
N LEU A 138 12.85 14.45 10.10
CA LEU A 138 12.41 14.96 8.80
C LEU A 138 13.05 14.11 7.71
N THR A 139 12.25 13.69 6.74
CA THR A 139 12.70 12.99 5.52
C THR A 139 12.22 13.73 4.29
N VAL A 140 13.09 13.87 3.27
CA VAL A 140 12.80 14.52 2.01
C VAL A 140 13.31 13.67 0.87
N GLY A 141 12.43 13.25 -0.02
CA GLY A 141 12.78 12.39 -1.15
C GLY A 141 11.70 11.38 -1.47
N SER A 142 12.09 10.11 -1.64
CA SER A 142 11.20 9.01 -2.00
C SER A 142 10.68 8.30 -0.74
N HIS A 143 9.38 8.14 -0.65
CA HIS A 143 8.68 7.51 0.47
C HIS A 143 7.87 6.30 0.02
N ALA A 144 7.79 5.28 0.85
CA ALA A 144 6.86 4.17 0.72
C ALA A 144 5.94 4.13 1.96
N PRO A 145 4.95 5.06 2.05
CA PRO A 145 4.21 5.32 3.28
C PRO A 145 3.29 4.16 3.68
N THR A 146 3.02 4.09 5.00
CA THR A 146 2.02 3.20 5.62
C THR A 146 1.01 4.03 6.42
N LEU A 147 0.64 5.20 5.90
CA LEU A 147 -0.28 6.11 6.55
C LEU A 147 -1.73 5.72 6.23
N PRO A 148 -2.68 5.86 7.15
CA PRO A 148 -4.06 5.49 6.89
C PRO A 148 -4.73 6.30 5.78
N VAL A 149 -4.23 7.49 5.50
CA VAL A 149 -4.69 8.39 4.42
C VAL A 149 -3.85 8.28 3.14
N ALA A 150 -2.71 7.58 3.18
CA ALA A 150 -1.82 7.31 2.04
C ALA A 150 -1.06 6.02 2.29
N PHE A 151 -1.71 4.87 2.09
CA PHE A 151 -1.07 3.57 2.26
C PHE A 151 -0.58 3.08 0.89
N ARG A 152 0.75 2.94 0.75
CA ARG A 152 1.33 2.46 -0.50
C ARG A 152 0.77 1.12 -0.92
N ASN A 153 0.53 0.92 -2.20
CA ASN A 153 0.26 -0.40 -2.72
C ASN A 153 1.55 -1.22 -2.83
N ASP A 154 1.59 -2.37 -2.16
CA ASP A 154 2.68 -3.36 -2.23
C ASP A 154 2.11 -4.78 -2.46
N THR A 155 1.01 -4.86 -3.23
CA THR A 155 0.26 -6.09 -3.45
C THR A 155 0.68 -6.84 -4.72
N ARG A 156 1.73 -6.39 -5.40
CA ARG A 156 2.29 -6.98 -6.64
C ARG A 156 3.81 -7.16 -6.54
N LEU A 157 4.50 -6.98 -7.65
CA LEU A 157 5.95 -7.21 -7.78
C LEU A 157 6.78 -6.21 -6.99
N LEU A 158 6.53 -4.92 -7.16
CA LEU A 158 7.23 -3.81 -6.53
C LEU A 158 6.26 -2.89 -5.80
N PRO A 159 6.70 -2.14 -4.76
CA PRO A 159 5.86 -1.20 -4.04
C PRO A 159 5.64 0.10 -4.83
N GLN A 160 4.49 0.75 -4.61
CA GLN A 160 4.26 2.14 -4.95
C GLN A 160 5.14 3.04 -4.08
N THR A 161 5.59 4.18 -4.64
CA THR A 161 6.35 5.20 -3.92
C THR A 161 5.80 6.60 -4.17
N PHE A 162 6.09 7.52 -3.25
CA PHE A 162 5.69 8.92 -3.31
C PHE A 162 6.93 9.80 -3.17
N GLN A 163 6.96 10.92 -3.86
CA GLN A 163 7.98 11.95 -3.70
C GLN A 163 7.44 13.07 -2.81
N GLY A 164 8.21 13.49 -1.81
CA GLY A 164 7.79 14.57 -0.95
C GLY A 164 8.65 14.76 0.29
N ALA A 165 8.03 15.34 1.33
CA ALA A 165 8.64 15.52 2.64
C ALA A 165 7.69 15.05 3.74
N GLN A 166 8.27 14.44 4.79
CA GLN A 166 7.54 13.96 5.96
C GLN A 166 8.35 14.25 7.22
N ILE A 167 7.68 14.69 8.27
CA ILE A 167 8.23 14.73 9.63
C ILE A 167 7.45 13.77 10.52
N VAL A 168 8.19 12.99 11.32
CA VAL A 168 7.64 12.12 12.37
C VAL A 168 8.31 12.50 13.66
N SER A 169 7.54 12.78 14.72
CA SER A 169 8.04 13.13 16.05
C SER A 169 7.48 12.19 17.11
N ASN A 170 8.40 11.66 17.94
CA ASN A 170 8.11 10.86 19.12
C ASN A 170 8.68 11.54 20.40
N ASP A 171 8.85 12.87 20.39
CA ASP A 171 9.40 13.62 21.54
C ASP A 171 8.42 13.69 22.71
N LEU A 172 7.12 13.58 22.45
CA LEU A 172 6.09 13.50 23.47
C LEU A 172 5.81 12.03 23.84
N ASP A 173 5.80 11.73 25.14
CA ASP A 173 5.54 10.37 25.60
C ASP A 173 4.17 9.87 25.15
N LYS A 174 4.12 8.63 24.64
CA LYS A 174 2.90 7.96 24.14
C LYS A 174 2.24 8.64 22.95
N LEU A 175 2.84 9.67 22.36
CA LEU A 175 2.35 10.37 21.19
C LEU A 175 3.33 10.26 20.03
N THR A 176 2.81 9.88 18.87
CA THR A 176 3.50 10.01 17.58
C THR A 176 2.79 11.07 16.75
N LEU A 177 3.51 12.14 16.41
CA LEU A 177 3.01 13.18 15.51
C LEU A 177 3.60 12.94 14.11
N THR A 178 2.78 13.04 13.08
CA THR A 178 3.20 12.88 11.69
C THR A 178 2.62 14.00 10.86
N ALA A 179 3.43 14.67 10.04
CA ALA A 179 2.94 15.63 9.06
C ALA A 179 3.80 15.56 7.80
N GLY A 180 3.23 15.93 6.66
CA GLY A 180 3.98 15.93 5.41
C GLY A 180 3.19 16.40 4.20
N GLN A 181 3.91 16.41 3.08
CA GLN A 181 3.36 16.71 1.76
C GLN A 181 3.98 15.76 0.75
N PHE A 182 3.14 15.05 -0.01
CA PHE A 182 3.57 14.36 -1.23
C PHE A 182 3.24 15.21 -2.46
N ARG A 183 4.11 15.15 -3.46
CA ARG A 183 4.01 15.97 -4.68
C ARG A 183 3.81 15.12 -5.94
N ALA A 184 4.19 13.87 -5.88
CA ALA A 184 4.06 12.94 -6.98
C ALA A 184 3.96 11.50 -6.46
N THR A 185 3.41 10.62 -7.26
CA THR A 185 3.39 9.18 -7.02
C THR A 185 4.10 8.45 -8.15
N ARG A 186 4.81 7.36 -7.84
CA ARG A 186 5.26 6.38 -8.81
C ARG A 186 4.46 5.10 -8.61
N LEU A 187 3.73 4.71 -9.62
CA LEU A 187 2.94 3.49 -9.55
C LEU A 187 3.84 2.25 -9.38
N ARG A 188 3.30 1.20 -8.78
CA ARG A 188 4.04 -0.05 -8.51
C ARG A 188 4.66 -0.72 -9.74
N ASN A 189 4.13 -0.45 -10.92
CA ASN A 189 4.57 -0.98 -12.22
C ASN A 189 5.04 0.13 -13.17
N SER A 190 5.63 1.20 -12.65
CA SER A 190 6.17 2.32 -13.41
C SER A 190 7.61 2.63 -13.01
N SER A 191 8.37 3.25 -13.91
CA SER A 191 9.70 3.78 -13.64
C SER A 191 9.68 5.26 -13.21
N ASP A 192 8.58 5.98 -13.50
CA ASP A 192 8.53 7.42 -13.41
C ASP A 192 7.53 7.89 -12.35
N TYR A 193 7.80 9.07 -11.81
CA TYR A 193 6.83 9.83 -11.01
C TYR A 193 5.82 10.52 -11.93
N GLU A 194 4.59 10.58 -11.47
CA GLU A 194 3.47 11.27 -12.10
C GLU A 194 2.63 12.02 -11.05
N ASP A 195 1.80 12.94 -11.50
CA ASP A 195 0.83 13.60 -10.63
C ASP A 195 -0.15 12.59 -10.03
N MET A 196 -0.59 12.87 -8.80
CA MET A 196 -1.57 12.04 -8.12
C MET A 196 -2.97 12.29 -8.68
N THR A 197 -3.77 11.25 -8.77
CA THR A 197 -5.19 11.33 -9.15
C THR A 197 -6.07 10.82 -8.03
N MET A 198 -7.33 11.16 -8.05
CA MET A 198 -8.34 10.61 -7.15
C MET A 198 -8.98 9.36 -7.76
N PHE A 199 -9.26 8.38 -6.91
CA PHE A 199 -10.26 7.35 -7.18
C PHE A 199 -11.39 7.47 -6.14
N SER A 200 -12.62 7.46 -6.60
CA SER A 200 -13.82 7.37 -5.78
C SER A 200 -14.98 6.94 -6.67
N ASP A 201 -15.76 5.96 -6.23
CA ASP A 201 -16.97 5.54 -6.95
C ASP A 201 -18.01 6.66 -6.96
N GLY A 202 -18.60 6.94 -8.12
CA GLY A 202 -19.63 7.96 -8.28
C GLY A 202 -19.15 9.41 -8.19
N ALA A 203 -17.91 9.69 -7.80
CA ALA A 203 -17.40 11.06 -7.75
C ALA A 203 -16.94 11.54 -9.14
N GLY A 204 -17.34 12.77 -9.48
CA GLY A 204 -16.90 13.48 -10.68
C GLY A 204 -15.92 14.61 -10.37
N GLY A 205 -15.37 15.24 -11.41
CA GLY A 205 -14.57 16.45 -11.34
C GLY A 205 -13.12 16.27 -10.84
N GLY A 206 -12.66 15.03 -10.66
CA GLY A 206 -11.29 14.73 -10.24
C GLY A 206 -10.24 15.17 -11.28
N VAL A 207 -9.15 15.79 -10.81
CA VAL A 207 -8.05 16.29 -11.63
C VAL A 207 -6.71 15.75 -11.12
N ALA A 208 -5.68 15.80 -11.99
CA ALA A 208 -4.31 15.52 -11.57
C ALA A 208 -3.83 16.58 -10.56
N SER A 209 -3.14 16.16 -9.51
CA SER A 209 -2.69 17.04 -8.43
C SER A 209 -1.23 16.75 -8.05
N ASP A 210 -0.46 17.82 -7.93
CA ASP A 210 0.92 17.81 -7.46
C ASP A 210 1.04 18.00 -5.93
N ARG A 211 -0.09 17.84 -5.19
CA ARG A 211 -0.09 18.18 -3.77
C ARG A 211 -1.07 17.33 -2.96
N PHE A 212 -0.49 16.50 -2.09
CA PHE A 212 -1.22 15.79 -1.03
C PHE A 212 -0.66 16.19 0.33
N ASN A 213 -1.42 16.95 1.09
CA ASN A 213 -1.07 17.42 2.43
C ASN A 213 -1.66 16.49 3.47
N TYR A 214 -0.93 16.21 4.54
CA TYR A 214 -1.46 15.42 5.64
C TYR A 214 -0.81 15.78 6.98
N ALA A 215 -1.58 15.61 8.04
CA ALA A 215 -1.11 15.66 9.41
C ALA A 215 -1.92 14.69 10.27
N GLY A 216 -1.28 14.12 11.28
CA GLY A 216 -1.94 13.18 12.16
C GLY A 216 -1.23 12.97 13.47
N VAL A 217 -1.94 12.35 14.39
CA VAL A 217 -1.48 11.97 15.73
C VAL A 217 -1.94 10.56 16.05
N THR A 218 -1.04 9.78 16.64
CA THR A 218 -1.35 8.50 17.28
C THR A 218 -1.03 8.61 18.76
N TRP A 219 -2.02 8.35 19.60
CA TRP A 219 -1.88 8.23 21.04
C TRP A 219 -1.96 6.77 21.46
N ALA A 220 -0.89 6.25 22.04
CA ALA A 220 -0.78 4.87 22.50
C ALA A 220 -0.38 4.82 23.98
N PRO A 221 -1.34 5.01 24.92
CA PRO A 221 -1.06 5.06 26.35
C PRO A 221 -0.60 3.72 26.90
N SER A 222 -0.94 2.60 26.25
CA SER A 222 -0.54 1.25 26.63
C SER A 222 -0.35 0.39 25.37
N SER A 223 0.17 -0.82 25.52
CA SER A 223 0.28 -1.82 24.44
C SER A 223 -1.09 -2.36 23.97
N SER A 224 -2.14 -2.16 24.75
CA SER A 224 -3.50 -2.64 24.45
C SER A 224 -4.45 -1.57 23.93
N LEU A 225 -4.06 -0.30 23.89
CA LEU A 225 -4.91 0.80 23.48
C LEU A 225 -4.14 1.79 22.61
N ALA A 226 -4.67 2.08 21.42
CA ALA A 226 -4.19 3.16 20.57
C ALA A 226 -5.36 3.90 19.91
N ALA A 227 -5.28 5.22 19.87
CA ALA A 227 -6.20 6.08 19.14
C ALA A 227 -5.40 6.90 18.12
N THR A 228 -5.90 6.95 16.89
CA THR A 228 -5.22 7.63 15.77
C THR A 228 -6.20 8.59 15.10
N TYR A 229 -5.71 9.78 14.75
CA TYR A 229 -6.44 10.75 13.94
C TYR A 229 -5.53 11.31 12.85
N TYR A 230 -6.05 11.44 11.64
CA TYR A 230 -5.40 12.10 10.52
C TYR A 230 -6.37 13.04 9.82
N GLN A 231 -5.82 14.13 9.30
CA GLN A 231 -6.44 14.97 8.30
C GLN A 231 -5.55 14.97 7.06
N ALA A 232 -6.17 14.85 5.89
CA ALA A 232 -5.48 14.87 4.61
C ALA A 232 -6.27 15.64 3.55
N GLU A 233 -5.56 16.13 2.53
CA GLU A 233 -6.12 16.85 1.39
C GLU A 233 -5.35 16.48 0.14
N LEU A 234 -6.02 15.90 -0.85
CA LEU A 234 -5.54 15.88 -2.22
C LEU A 234 -6.09 17.13 -2.89
N LYS A 235 -5.19 18.12 -3.12
CA LYS A 235 -5.58 19.43 -3.61
C LYS A 235 -6.40 19.35 -4.89
N ASP A 236 -7.45 20.17 -4.97
CA ASP A 236 -8.44 20.23 -6.06
C ASP A 236 -9.24 18.92 -6.26
N ASN A 237 -9.20 18.00 -5.28
CA ASN A 237 -9.90 16.70 -5.35
C ASN A 237 -10.75 16.42 -4.10
N TYR A 238 -10.12 16.19 -2.92
CA TYR A 238 -10.86 15.87 -1.70
C TYR A 238 -10.11 16.24 -0.43
N ARG A 239 -10.88 16.47 0.65
CA ARG A 239 -10.40 16.48 2.03
C ARG A 239 -10.91 15.26 2.75
N GLN A 240 -10.08 14.71 3.64
CA GLN A 240 -10.41 13.49 4.37
C GLN A 240 -9.96 13.60 5.82
N HIS A 241 -10.85 13.23 6.73
CA HIS A 241 -10.60 13.00 8.14
C HIS A 241 -10.65 11.50 8.40
N TYR A 242 -9.68 11.01 9.13
CA TYR A 242 -9.61 9.62 9.56
C TYR A 242 -9.49 9.56 11.08
N ALA A 243 -10.27 8.68 11.72
CA ALA A 243 -10.12 8.33 13.12
C ALA A 243 -10.12 6.82 13.29
N ASN A 244 -9.30 6.31 14.22
CA ASN A 244 -9.23 4.88 14.52
C ASN A 244 -9.04 4.65 16.01
N LEU A 245 -9.72 3.63 16.54
CA LEU A 245 -9.53 3.09 17.88
C LEU A 245 -9.15 1.61 17.78
N LEU A 246 -7.95 1.27 18.27
CA LEU A 246 -7.50 -0.09 18.46
C LEU A 246 -7.51 -0.43 19.94
N HIS A 247 -8.14 -1.54 20.31
CA HIS A 247 -8.19 -2.00 21.68
C HIS A 247 -8.00 -3.53 21.74
N GLY A 248 -7.18 -4.00 22.68
CA GLY A 248 -6.99 -5.41 23.00
C GLY A 248 -7.46 -5.69 24.43
N LEU A 249 -8.53 -6.44 24.59
CA LEU A 249 -9.10 -6.80 25.88
C LEU A 249 -8.79 -8.28 26.20
N PRO A 250 -7.92 -8.56 27.20
CA PRO A 250 -7.78 -9.91 27.71
C PRO A 250 -9.08 -10.36 28.37
N LEU A 251 -9.67 -11.45 27.90
CA LEU A 251 -10.92 -12.02 28.43
C LEU A 251 -10.63 -13.17 29.42
N ALA A 252 -9.62 -13.98 29.13
CA ALA A 252 -9.14 -15.09 29.93
C ALA A 252 -7.69 -15.40 29.59
N GLU A 253 -7.07 -16.39 30.24
CA GLU A 253 -5.72 -16.81 29.92
C GLU A 253 -5.62 -17.30 28.46
N GLY A 254 -4.77 -16.64 27.68
CA GLY A 254 -4.56 -16.88 26.26
C GLY A 254 -5.73 -16.47 25.34
N LEU A 255 -6.81 -15.88 25.87
CA LEU A 255 -7.98 -15.41 25.11
C LEU A 255 -8.03 -13.88 25.11
N THR A 256 -7.96 -13.27 23.94
CA THR A 256 -8.00 -11.81 23.77
C THR A 256 -9.04 -11.43 22.74
N LEU A 257 -9.84 -10.40 23.03
CA LEU A 257 -10.69 -9.74 22.06
C LEU A 257 -9.98 -8.49 21.55
N LYS A 258 -9.71 -8.41 20.26
CA LYS A 258 -9.20 -7.22 19.60
C LYS A 258 -10.35 -6.48 18.91
N SER A 259 -10.44 -5.17 19.14
CA SER A 259 -11.39 -4.27 18.50
C SER A 259 -10.63 -3.28 17.62
N ASP A 260 -11.06 -3.09 16.37
CA ASP A 260 -10.53 -2.13 15.40
C ASP A 260 -11.73 -1.35 14.83
N ILE A 261 -11.86 -0.08 15.20
CA ILE A 261 -12.95 0.80 14.75
C ILE A 261 -12.33 1.92 13.93
N ARG A 262 -12.79 2.10 12.70
CA ARG A 262 -12.29 3.09 11.75
C ARG A 262 -13.40 3.96 11.24
N TYR A 263 -13.10 5.25 11.14
CA TYR A 263 -14.04 6.24 10.63
C TYR A 263 -13.33 7.15 9.63
N PHE A 264 -13.95 7.33 8.47
CA PHE A 264 -13.56 8.30 7.47
C PHE A 264 -14.70 9.29 7.21
N ARG A 265 -14.38 10.57 7.10
CA ARG A 265 -15.25 11.59 6.53
C ARG A 265 -14.49 12.26 5.40
N SER A 266 -15.03 12.19 4.20
CA SER A 266 -14.45 12.79 3.01
C SER A 266 -15.43 13.77 2.40
N THR A 267 -14.91 14.92 1.98
CA THR A 267 -15.67 15.99 1.32
C THR A 267 -14.96 16.44 0.08
N ASP A 268 -15.67 17.11 -0.77
CA ASP A 268 -15.15 17.74 -1.97
C ASP A 268 -14.05 18.76 -1.68
N GLU A 269 -13.18 18.93 -2.63
CA GLU A 269 -12.18 20.00 -2.76
C GLU A 269 -12.11 20.39 -4.24
N GLY A 270 -12.11 21.69 -4.51
CA GLY A 270 -12.12 22.19 -5.89
C GLY A 270 -13.46 21.95 -6.60
N HIS A 271 -13.44 21.15 -7.65
CA HIS A 271 -14.62 20.92 -8.52
C HIS A 271 -15.18 19.50 -8.43
N THR A 272 -14.77 18.71 -7.45
CA THR A 272 -15.27 17.35 -7.29
C THR A 272 -16.65 17.32 -6.63
N THR A 273 -17.25 16.14 -6.64
CA THR A 273 -18.54 15.88 -5.97
C THR A 273 -18.39 14.91 -4.81
N VAL A 274 -17.20 14.83 -4.20
CA VAL A 274 -16.94 13.90 -3.09
C VAL A 274 -17.81 14.23 -1.89
N ASP A 275 -18.64 13.29 -1.48
CA ASP A 275 -19.37 13.27 -0.23
C ASP A 275 -19.49 11.83 0.25
N ASN A 276 -18.70 11.49 1.28
CA ASN A 276 -18.65 10.12 1.81
C ASN A 276 -18.38 10.13 3.32
N ARG A 277 -19.02 9.19 3.98
CA ARG A 277 -18.76 8.79 5.35
C ARG A 277 -18.64 7.27 5.40
N ASN A 278 -17.54 6.75 5.92
CA ASN A 278 -17.28 5.32 6.05
C ASN A 278 -17.02 5.01 7.53
N LEU A 279 -17.82 4.15 8.11
CA LEU A 279 -17.65 3.63 9.47
C LEU A 279 -17.46 2.12 9.38
N GLY A 280 -16.33 1.64 9.87
CA GLY A 280 -16.04 0.20 9.95
C GLY A 280 -15.70 -0.22 11.38
N ALA A 281 -16.17 -1.39 11.79
CA ALA A 281 -15.82 -2.03 13.05
C ALA A 281 -15.48 -3.49 12.83
N MET A 282 -14.34 -3.95 13.39
CA MET A 282 -13.90 -5.34 13.36
C MET A 282 -13.58 -5.82 14.76
N PHE A 283 -14.17 -6.95 15.14
CA PHE A 283 -13.91 -7.64 16.39
C PHE A 283 -13.26 -8.99 16.09
N THR A 284 -12.07 -9.23 16.66
CA THR A 284 -11.32 -10.46 16.45
C THR A 284 -11.06 -11.15 17.77
N LEU A 285 -11.57 -12.37 17.91
CA LEU A 285 -11.31 -13.23 19.05
C LEU A 285 -10.05 -14.07 18.76
N MET A 286 -9.05 -13.92 19.60
CA MET A 286 -7.73 -14.58 19.46
C MET A 286 -7.53 -15.58 20.58
N TYR A 287 -7.24 -16.83 20.25
CA TYR A 287 -6.95 -17.90 21.22
C TYR A 287 -5.87 -18.83 20.68
N LYS A 288 -4.72 -18.92 21.35
CA LYS A 288 -3.57 -19.70 20.90
C LYS A 288 -3.18 -19.31 19.47
N GLY A 289 -3.17 -20.23 18.52
CA GLY A 289 -2.89 -19.95 17.11
C GLY A 289 -4.09 -19.46 16.29
N HIS A 290 -5.30 -19.42 16.86
CA HIS A 290 -6.54 -19.07 16.17
C HIS A 290 -6.87 -17.60 16.31
N ALA A 291 -7.37 -16.96 15.23
CA ALA A 291 -8.02 -15.66 15.26
C ALA A 291 -9.28 -15.68 14.39
N LEU A 292 -10.44 -15.42 15.00
CA LEU A 292 -11.74 -15.36 14.33
C LEU A 292 -12.24 -13.91 14.38
N GLY A 293 -12.38 -13.27 13.23
CA GLY A 293 -12.80 -11.90 13.06
C GLY A 293 -14.14 -11.76 12.38
N LEU A 294 -14.95 -10.82 12.87
CA LEU A 294 -16.19 -10.36 12.24
C LEU A 294 -16.08 -8.85 12.06
N ALA A 295 -16.30 -8.35 10.83
CA ALA A 295 -16.34 -6.93 10.54
C ALA A 295 -17.65 -6.53 9.86
N TYR A 296 -18.03 -5.28 10.09
CA TYR A 296 -19.06 -4.58 9.35
C TYR A 296 -18.55 -3.20 8.96
N GLN A 297 -18.87 -2.76 7.75
CA GLN A 297 -18.53 -1.46 7.20
C GLN A 297 -19.75 -0.88 6.51
N ASP A 298 -20.08 0.35 6.90
CA ASP A 298 -21.19 1.13 6.41
C ASP A 298 -20.65 2.37 5.67
N GLN A 299 -21.19 2.64 4.49
CA GLN A 299 -20.87 3.83 3.71
C GLN A 299 -22.10 4.67 3.47
N GLU A 300 -22.02 5.93 3.86
CA GLU A 300 -23.06 6.90 3.61
C GLU A 300 -22.56 8.03 2.71
N GLY A 301 -23.46 8.66 1.99
CA GLY A 301 -23.19 9.76 1.05
C GLY A 301 -23.37 9.33 -0.41
N ASP A 302 -23.16 10.28 -1.31
CA ASP A 302 -23.43 10.11 -2.73
C ASP A 302 -22.24 9.53 -3.52
N THR A 303 -21.07 9.37 -2.86
CA THR A 303 -19.85 8.84 -3.47
C THR A 303 -19.21 7.77 -2.59
N GLY A 304 -18.39 6.92 -3.18
CA GLY A 304 -17.54 5.99 -2.44
C GLY A 304 -16.41 6.70 -1.69
N THR A 305 -15.76 5.99 -0.77
CA THR A 305 -14.59 6.52 -0.04
C THR A 305 -13.46 6.87 -1.01
N PRO A 306 -13.01 8.14 -1.09
CA PRO A 306 -11.94 8.53 -1.97
C PRO A 306 -10.57 8.10 -1.44
N PHE A 307 -9.66 7.82 -2.36
CA PHE A 307 -8.24 7.59 -2.08
C PHE A 307 -7.37 8.02 -3.27
N ILE A 308 -6.04 8.10 -3.08
CA ILE A 308 -5.12 8.40 -4.17
C ILE A 308 -5.17 7.25 -5.18
N GLY A 309 -5.51 7.57 -6.43
CA GLY A 309 -5.64 6.59 -7.51
C GLY A 309 -4.31 5.93 -7.89
N GLY A 310 -4.39 5.01 -8.86
CA GLY A 310 -3.22 4.34 -9.40
C GLY A 310 -2.66 3.21 -8.54
N GLY A 311 -3.40 2.79 -7.51
CA GLY A 311 -3.09 1.58 -6.76
C GLY A 311 -2.79 1.77 -5.28
N THR A 312 -2.94 2.97 -4.70
CA THR A 312 -2.92 3.14 -3.23
C THR A 312 -3.98 2.24 -2.61
N ASP A 313 -3.63 1.54 -1.52
CA ASP A 313 -4.61 0.72 -0.81
C ASP A 313 -5.39 1.59 0.19
N PRO A 314 -6.71 1.70 0.08
CA PRO A 314 -7.53 2.34 1.10
C PRO A 314 -7.39 1.62 2.45
N TRP A 315 -7.24 2.37 3.53
CA TRP A 315 -7.08 1.81 4.88
C TRP A 315 -8.42 1.49 5.55
N THR A 316 -9.39 1.02 4.79
CA THR A 316 -10.69 0.58 5.28
C THR A 316 -10.66 -0.90 5.70
N LEU A 317 -11.68 -1.37 6.43
CA LEU A 317 -11.68 -2.74 6.96
C LEU A 317 -11.91 -3.80 5.89
N ASN A 318 -12.79 -3.51 4.92
CA ASN A 318 -13.19 -4.44 3.89
C ASN A 318 -12.45 -4.22 2.55
N THR A 319 -11.34 -3.47 2.55
CA THR A 319 -10.36 -3.55 1.46
C THR A 319 -9.65 -4.89 1.53
N VAL A 320 -9.84 -5.73 0.52
CA VAL A 320 -9.41 -7.12 0.52
C VAL A 320 -8.42 -7.43 -0.61
N THR A 321 -8.28 -8.66 -1.05
CA THR A 321 -7.18 -9.04 -1.97
C THR A 321 -7.39 -8.50 -3.38
N PHE A 322 -8.62 -8.49 -3.86
CA PHE A 322 -8.98 -8.02 -5.19
C PHE A 322 -9.81 -6.74 -5.13
N HIS A 323 -10.88 -6.72 -4.33
CA HIS A 323 -11.88 -5.65 -4.33
C HIS A 323 -11.80 -4.79 -3.05
N HIS A 324 -12.40 -3.59 -3.10
CA HIS A 324 -12.28 -2.63 -1.99
C HIS A 324 -13.57 -2.49 -1.16
N PHE A 325 -14.74 -2.89 -1.69
CA PHE A 325 -16.05 -2.71 -1.04
C PHE A 325 -16.26 -1.25 -0.58
N LEU A 326 -16.07 -0.31 -1.50
CA LEU A 326 -16.08 1.13 -1.25
C LEU A 326 -17.03 1.88 -2.20
N ARG A 327 -18.07 1.25 -2.72
CA ARG A 327 -19.05 1.92 -3.56
C ARG A 327 -19.91 2.88 -2.75
N ALA A 328 -20.50 3.87 -3.41
CA ALA A 328 -21.45 4.77 -2.76
C ALA A 328 -22.59 3.99 -2.11
N ARG A 329 -22.86 4.24 -0.83
CA ARG A 329 -23.92 3.62 -0.02
C ARG A 329 -23.76 2.12 0.25
N GLU A 330 -22.64 1.53 -0.08
CA GLU A 330 -22.40 0.10 0.11
C GLU A 330 -22.26 -0.27 1.59
N ASP A 331 -23.07 -1.22 2.02
CA ASP A 331 -22.91 -1.94 3.28
C ASP A 331 -22.15 -3.22 3.04
N SER A 332 -21.17 -3.53 3.87
CA SER A 332 -20.42 -4.77 3.72
C SER A 332 -20.05 -5.41 5.04
N TRP A 333 -20.09 -6.74 5.07
CA TRP A 333 -19.65 -7.51 6.23
C TRP A 333 -18.55 -8.49 5.85
N GLN A 334 -17.71 -8.85 6.81
CA GLN A 334 -16.59 -9.77 6.63
C GLN A 334 -16.54 -10.80 7.76
N LEU A 335 -16.40 -12.08 7.39
CA LEU A 335 -15.98 -13.14 8.29
C LEU A 335 -14.55 -13.56 7.92
N ARG A 336 -13.65 -13.53 8.89
CA ARG A 336 -12.23 -13.85 8.70
C ARG A 336 -11.75 -14.86 9.72
N TYR A 337 -10.95 -15.81 9.27
CA TYR A 337 -10.26 -16.76 10.13
C TYR A 337 -8.78 -16.83 9.75
N ASP A 338 -7.93 -16.71 10.77
CA ASP A 338 -6.48 -16.88 10.63
C ASP A 338 -6.03 -18.00 11.58
N TYR A 339 -5.04 -18.79 11.13
CA TYR A 339 -4.40 -19.81 11.95
C TYR A 339 -2.89 -19.80 11.81
N ASP A 340 -2.19 -19.67 12.94
CA ASP A 340 -0.74 -19.86 13.04
C ASP A 340 -0.44 -21.29 13.47
N PHE A 341 0.10 -22.07 12.56
CA PHE A 341 0.42 -23.49 12.78
C PHE A 341 1.60 -23.71 13.74
N ALA A 342 2.30 -22.67 14.18
CA ALA A 342 3.27 -22.79 15.27
C ALA A 342 2.62 -23.37 16.53
N ALA A 343 1.35 -23.05 16.77
CA ALA A 343 0.55 -23.61 17.87
C ALA A 343 0.34 -25.13 17.77
N SER A 344 0.45 -25.71 16.56
CA SER A 344 0.34 -27.14 16.29
C SER A 344 1.68 -27.80 15.91
N GLY A 345 2.82 -27.10 16.15
CA GLY A 345 4.15 -27.65 15.94
C GLY A 345 4.74 -27.45 14.54
N ILE A 346 4.11 -26.62 13.68
CA ILE A 346 4.61 -26.29 12.34
C ILE A 346 4.90 -24.78 12.27
N PRO A 347 6.00 -24.30 12.92
CA PRO A 347 6.33 -22.88 12.91
C PRO A 347 6.62 -22.37 11.49
N GLY A 348 6.16 -21.16 11.21
CA GLY A 348 6.32 -20.51 9.89
C GLY A 348 5.20 -20.81 8.90
N LEU A 349 4.33 -21.80 9.15
CA LEU A 349 3.12 -22.02 8.34
C LEU A 349 1.97 -21.18 8.91
N SER A 350 1.27 -20.47 8.03
CA SER A 350 0.06 -19.71 8.35
C SER A 350 -1.02 -19.87 7.29
N LEU A 351 -2.26 -19.79 7.72
CA LEU A 351 -3.46 -19.79 6.90
C LEU A 351 -4.29 -18.55 7.23
N MET A 352 -4.82 -17.89 6.21
CA MET A 352 -5.91 -16.93 6.32
C MET A 352 -6.99 -17.29 5.32
N THR A 353 -8.23 -17.28 5.75
CA THR A 353 -9.38 -17.29 4.85
C THR A 353 -10.39 -16.25 5.30
N ARG A 354 -11.06 -15.62 4.34
CA ARG A 354 -12.12 -14.65 4.62
C ARG A 354 -13.17 -14.67 3.52
N TYR A 355 -14.35 -14.24 3.91
CA TYR A 355 -15.48 -13.99 3.04
C TYR A 355 -16.00 -12.60 3.34
N VAL A 356 -16.15 -11.79 2.29
CA VAL A 356 -16.73 -10.44 2.36
C VAL A 356 -17.92 -10.38 1.44
N SER A 357 -18.99 -9.74 1.86
CA SER A 357 -20.17 -9.51 1.03
C SER A 357 -20.62 -8.06 1.19
N GLY A 358 -20.92 -7.42 0.06
CA GLY A 358 -21.43 -6.04 -0.03
C GLY A 358 -22.77 -6.00 -0.74
N ASP A 359 -23.66 -5.13 -0.27
CA ASP A 359 -24.96 -4.84 -0.88
C ASP A 359 -25.36 -3.38 -0.64
N ASN A 360 -26.61 -2.99 -0.91
CA ASN A 360 -27.15 -1.66 -0.73
C ASN A 360 -26.51 -0.57 -1.62
N PHE A 361 -26.03 -0.94 -2.79
CA PHE A 361 -25.48 -0.01 -3.78
C PHE A 361 -26.06 -0.29 -5.18
N GLU A 362 -25.83 0.63 -6.13
CA GLU A 362 -26.32 0.53 -7.49
C GLU A 362 -25.18 0.52 -8.52
N ILE A 363 -25.37 -0.22 -9.60
CA ILE A 363 -24.55 -0.15 -10.82
C ILE A 363 -25.46 0.15 -12.00
N GLY A 364 -25.23 1.29 -12.66
CA GLY A 364 -26.08 1.72 -13.80
C GLY A 364 -27.55 1.93 -13.43
N GLY A 365 -27.84 2.32 -12.18
CA GLY A 365 -29.21 2.53 -11.68
C GLY A 365 -29.97 1.24 -11.35
N GLN A 366 -29.26 0.14 -11.16
CA GLN A 366 -29.83 -1.16 -10.77
C GLN A 366 -29.21 -1.61 -9.45
N ASP A 367 -30.04 -2.14 -8.54
CA ASP A 367 -29.57 -2.75 -7.30
C ASP A 367 -28.50 -3.80 -7.57
N ALA A 368 -27.42 -3.73 -6.83
CA ALA A 368 -26.28 -4.59 -7.00
C ALA A 368 -25.81 -5.19 -5.66
N ARG A 369 -25.11 -6.29 -5.79
CA ARG A 369 -24.42 -6.97 -4.69
C ARG A 369 -23.13 -7.56 -5.19
N GLU A 370 -22.17 -7.75 -4.28
CA GLU A 370 -20.90 -8.38 -4.59
C GLU A 370 -20.35 -9.16 -3.41
N TRP A 371 -19.45 -10.10 -3.69
CA TRP A 371 -18.75 -10.82 -2.64
C TRP A 371 -17.37 -11.27 -3.10
N GLU A 372 -16.47 -11.40 -2.15
CA GLU A 372 -15.13 -11.95 -2.35
C GLU A 372 -14.81 -13.00 -1.29
N ARG A 373 -14.23 -14.12 -1.74
CA ARG A 373 -13.65 -15.14 -0.87
C ARG A 373 -12.16 -15.21 -1.14
N ASP A 374 -11.37 -15.05 -0.08
CA ASP A 374 -9.92 -15.17 -0.10
C ASP A 374 -9.44 -16.41 0.65
N LEU A 375 -8.37 -17.00 0.12
CA LEU A 375 -7.53 -17.98 0.79
C LEU A 375 -6.07 -17.56 0.64
N ASP A 376 -5.32 -17.53 1.72
CA ASP A 376 -3.90 -17.18 1.76
C ASP A 376 -3.15 -18.20 2.62
N ILE A 377 -2.23 -18.94 2.02
CA ILE A 377 -1.35 -19.90 2.70
C ILE A 377 0.08 -19.43 2.52
N ALA A 378 0.79 -19.26 3.63
CA ALA A 378 2.18 -18.84 3.60
C ALA A 378 3.05 -19.74 4.48
N TYR A 379 4.28 -19.99 4.01
CA TYR A 379 5.29 -20.71 4.78
C TYR A 379 6.62 -19.99 4.72
N VAL A 380 7.19 -19.72 5.89
CA VAL A 380 8.54 -19.18 6.04
C VAL A 380 9.46 -20.30 6.51
N VAL A 381 10.50 -20.61 5.74
CA VAL A 381 11.50 -21.65 6.07
C VAL A 381 12.23 -21.26 7.36
N GLN A 382 12.19 -22.16 8.35
CA GLN A 382 12.66 -21.86 9.71
C GLN A 382 14.15 -22.15 9.96
N GLY A 383 14.78 -22.94 9.12
CA GLY A 383 16.18 -23.35 9.31
C GLY A 383 16.92 -23.71 8.03
N GLY A 384 18.20 -24.07 8.16
CA GLY A 384 19.06 -24.44 7.04
C GLY A 384 19.45 -23.27 6.12
N PRO A 385 20.03 -23.55 4.94
CA PRO A 385 20.52 -22.53 4.01
C PRO A 385 19.44 -21.59 3.45
N LEU A 386 18.19 -22.04 3.46
CA LEU A 386 17.03 -21.28 2.94
C LEU A 386 16.20 -20.63 4.07
N LYS A 387 16.74 -20.51 5.30
CA LYS A 387 16.04 -19.85 6.39
C LYS A 387 15.61 -18.45 6.00
N GLY A 388 14.31 -18.14 6.18
CA GLY A 388 13.71 -16.86 5.80
C GLY A 388 13.12 -16.84 4.38
N LEU A 389 13.29 -17.91 3.57
CA LEU A 389 12.57 -18.02 2.29
C LEU A 389 11.06 -18.10 2.58
N ASN A 390 10.30 -17.19 1.98
CA ASN A 390 8.85 -17.11 2.07
C ASN A 390 8.21 -17.68 0.82
N LEU A 391 7.31 -18.63 1.01
CA LEU A 391 6.48 -19.21 -0.04
C LEU A 391 5.03 -18.85 0.26
N ARG A 392 4.30 -18.29 -0.70
CA ARG A 392 2.93 -17.85 -0.48
C ARG A 392 2.05 -18.17 -1.68
N TRP A 393 0.89 -18.71 -1.41
CA TRP A 393 -0.19 -18.88 -2.38
C TRP A 393 -1.42 -18.13 -1.91
N ARG A 394 -1.98 -17.33 -2.82
CA ARG A 394 -3.27 -16.65 -2.64
C ARG A 394 -4.23 -17.11 -3.71
N ASN A 395 -5.45 -17.39 -3.31
CA ASN A 395 -6.56 -17.67 -4.20
C ASN A 395 -7.72 -16.74 -3.86
N VAL A 396 -8.30 -16.15 -4.89
CA VAL A 396 -9.43 -15.21 -4.79
C VAL A 396 -10.56 -15.70 -5.68
N ALA A 397 -11.79 -15.60 -5.20
CA ALA A 397 -12.99 -15.70 -6.00
C ALA A 397 -13.86 -14.46 -5.72
N TYR A 398 -14.06 -13.62 -6.72
CA TYR A 398 -14.94 -12.46 -6.67
C TYR A 398 -16.14 -12.67 -7.60
N ARG A 399 -17.33 -12.28 -7.14
CA ARG A 399 -18.58 -12.32 -7.92
C ARG A 399 -19.38 -11.06 -7.64
N GLY A 400 -19.91 -10.47 -8.70
CA GLY A 400 -20.71 -9.24 -8.58
C GLY A 400 -21.86 -9.18 -9.57
N SER A 401 -22.97 -8.57 -9.13
CA SER A 401 -24.05 -8.20 -10.03
C SER A 401 -23.52 -7.16 -11.01
N HIS A 402 -23.77 -7.33 -12.31
CA HIS A 402 -23.40 -6.36 -13.34
C HIS A 402 -21.89 -6.08 -13.49
N THR A 403 -21.02 -6.84 -12.82
CA THR A 403 -19.57 -6.78 -12.96
C THR A 403 -19.00 -8.12 -13.39
N THR A 404 -17.77 -8.13 -13.89
CA THR A 404 -17.08 -9.36 -14.31
C THR A 404 -16.72 -10.22 -13.13
N ASP A 405 -17.12 -11.48 -13.13
CA ASP A 405 -16.70 -12.49 -12.17
C ASP A 405 -15.21 -12.83 -12.34
N ILE A 406 -14.50 -12.96 -11.23
CA ILE A 406 -13.04 -13.13 -11.22
C ILE A 406 -12.67 -14.37 -10.40
N ASP A 407 -11.78 -15.20 -10.96
CA ASP A 407 -10.98 -16.18 -10.20
C ASP A 407 -9.50 -15.83 -10.36
N GLU A 408 -8.79 -15.72 -9.23
CA GLU A 408 -7.39 -15.28 -9.25
C GLU A 408 -6.51 -16.18 -8.41
N ASN A 409 -5.30 -16.47 -8.91
CA ASN A 409 -4.23 -17.10 -8.16
C ASN A 409 -2.97 -16.25 -8.20
N ARG A 410 -2.28 -16.14 -7.05
CA ARG A 410 -0.95 -15.53 -6.93
C ARG A 410 -0.02 -16.52 -6.24
N PHE A 411 1.14 -16.76 -6.87
CA PHE A 411 2.26 -17.48 -6.25
C PHE A 411 3.40 -16.49 -6.04
N ILE A 412 3.88 -16.40 -4.81
CA ILE A 412 4.89 -15.43 -4.41
C ILE A 412 6.00 -16.17 -3.68
N ILE A 413 7.24 -16.00 -4.16
CA ILE A 413 8.44 -16.49 -3.49
C ILE A 413 9.30 -15.28 -3.15
N GLY A 414 9.53 -15.06 -1.87
CA GLY A 414 10.29 -13.91 -1.37
C GLY A 414 11.49 -14.34 -0.54
N TYR A 415 12.60 -13.63 -0.68
CA TYR A 415 13.78 -13.81 0.15
C TYR A 415 14.47 -12.48 0.39
N THR A 416 14.88 -12.23 1.63
CA THR A 416 15.61 -11.00 1.98
C THR A 416 17.03 -11.35 2.44
N ILE A 417 18.02 -10.82 1.73
CA ILE A 417 19.43 -10.86 2.09
C ILE A 417 19.73 -9.57 2.86
N LYS A 418 20.23 -9.70 4.07
CA LYS A 418 20.80 -8.60 4.84
C LYS A 418 22.31 -8.67 4.70
N PHE A 419 22.93 -7.59 4.23
CA PHE A 419 24.38 -7.55 4.05
C PHE A 419 25.05 -7.09 5.33
N TRP A 420 24.50 -6.13 6.03
CA TRP A 420 24.86 -5.65 7.35
C TRP A 420 23.71 -4.91 8.02
#